data_1a31a6f277b63a79e44a1d3a7fdba065
#
_entry.id   1a31a6f277b63a79e44a1d3a7fdba065
#
_cell.length_a   1.000
_cell.length_b   1.000
_cell.length_c   1.000
_cell.angle_alpha   90.00
_cell.angle_beta   90.00
_cell.angle_gamma   90.00
#
_symmetry.space_group_name_H-M   'P 1'
#
loop_
_entity.id
_entity.type
_entity.pdbx_description
1 polymer ?
#
loop_
_entity_poly.entity_id
_entity_poly.type
_entity_poly.pdbx_seq_one_letter_code
_entity_poly.pdbx_strand_id
1 'polypeptide(L)'
;MPRLKLTIAYVGTQYHGWQTQARKNASPLPTIQNIIEDAVAHVLGERVHVHGAGRTDAGVHAEAQVAHLDVPESRARMDWQLALNTLLPRDIRIADAVLVPDTFHAQHSAVRKTYEYRLWLSKRYTPPELFPFVWACGSVDVERMGSRSLLGKRDFASLKNAGTDLRTTVRTILSITRTPEGPLPEGCLELTWRFEADGFLKQMVRNTMGLLVAVGRGKLEPADIPGILDACDRRIAPLT
;
A
#
# COMPACT_ATOMS: atom_id res chain seq x y z
N MET A 1 -0.64 -24.21 -17.77
CA MET A 1 0.69 -23.77 -17.26
C MET A 1 0.54 -23.67 -15.74
N PRO A 2 1.48 -24.18 -14.96
CA PRO A 2 1.50 -24.00 -13.51
C PRO A 2 1.48 -22.52 -13.13
N ARG A 3 0.68 -22.18 -12.11
CA ARG A 3 0.61 -20.81 -11.58
C ARG A 3 1.49 -20.66 -10.36
N LEU A 4 2.37 -19.68 -10.41
CA LEU A 4 3.28 -19.32 -9.33
C LEU A 4 2.74 -18.09 -8.60
N LYS A 5 2.54 -18.19 -7.29
CA LYS A 5 2.27 -17.06 -6.40
C LYS A 5 3.60 -16.59 -5.81
N LEU A 6 3.83 -15.29 -5.87
CA LEU A 6 4.96 -14.60 -5.23
C LEU A 6 4.46 -13.75 -4.07
N THR A 7 5.18 -13.81 -2.94
CA THR A 7 5.08 -12.82 -1.87
C THR A 7 6.33 -11.94 -1.94
N ILE A 8 6.13 -10.63 -2.07
CA ILE A 8 7.17 -9.70 -2.46
C ILE A 8 7.29 -8.60 -1.43
N ALA A 9 8.50 -8.38 -0.91
CA ALA A 9 8.84 -7.24 -0.07
C ALA A 9 9.66 -6.23 -0.88
N TYR A 10 9.40 -4.92 -0.69
CA TYR A 10 10.20 -3.88 -1.33
C TYR A 10 10.20 -2.55 -0.58
N VAL A 11 11.32 -1.82 -0.71
CA VAL A 11 11.47 -0.43 -0.31
C VAL A 11 11.22 0.44 -1.54
N GLY A 12 10.02 1.04 -1.62
CA GLY A 12 9.52 1.71 -2.84
C GLY A 12 10.12 3.09 -3.14
N THR A 13 11.02 3.62 -2.30
CA THR A 13 11.53 5.01 -2.38
C THR A 13 12.08 5.37 -3.78
N GLN A 14 12.77 4.43 -4.44
CA GLN A 14 13.40 4.65 -5.74
C GLN A 14 12.48 4.29 -6.92
N TYR A 15 11.24 3.85 -6.66
CA TYR A 15 10.34 3.32 -7.69
C TYR A 15 9.10 4.19 -7.88
N HIS A 16 8.61 4.22 -9.11
CA HIS A 16 7.39 4.94 -9.48
C HIS A 16 6.12 4.09 -9.26
N GLY A 17 6.11 3.35 -8.14
CA GLY A 17 5.03 2.47 -7.71
C GLY A 17 5.13 1.06 -8.30
N TRP A 18 4.05 0.32 -8.14
CA TRP A 18 3.98 -1.06 -8.60
C TRP A 18 3.93 -1.18 -10.12
N GLN A 19 2.97 -0.50 -10.74
CA GLN A 19 2.60 -0.80 -12.13
C GLN A 19 3.36 0.02 -13.15
N THR A 20 3.79 -0.65 -14.21
CA THR A 20 4.33 -0.03 -15.43
C THR A 20 3.37 1.01 -15.97
N GLN A 21 3.89 2.21 -16.22
CA GLN A 21 3.15 3.31 -16.83
C GLN A 21 3.68 3.50 -18.26
N ALA A 22 2.79 3.29 -19.24
CA ALA A 22 3.12 3.63 -20.64
C ALA A 22 3.24 5.16 -20.76
N ARG A 23 4.41 5.67 -21.11
CA ARG A 23 4.62 7.08 -21.44
C ARG A 23 4.91 7.17 -22.94
N LYS A 24 4.15 8.04 -23.64
CA LYS A 24 4.48 8.39 -25.01
C LYS A 24 5.81 9.17 -25.02
N ASN A 25 6.78 8.72 -25.80
CA ASN A 25 8.07 9.39 -26.07
C ASN A 25 9.02 9.60 -24.87
N ALA A 26 8.93 8.79 -23.81
CA ALA A 26 9.89 8.81 -22.70
C ALA A 26 10.30 7.38 -22.30
N SER A 27 11.52 7.23 -21.79
CA SER A 27 11.95 5.96 -21.19
C SER A 27 11.02 5.56 -20.06
N PRO A 28 10.69 4.26 -19.92
CA PRO A 28 9.87 3.79 -18.82
C PRO A 28 10.56 4.11 -17.48
N LEU A 29 9.79 4.65 -16.55
CA LEU A 29 10.29 4.85 -15.19
C LEU A 29 10.40 3.49 -14.48
N PRO A 30 11.40 3.29 -13.60
CA PRO A 30 11.54 2.04 -12.86
C PRO A 30 10.31 1.81 -11.98
N THR A 31 9.67 0.65 -12.15
CA THR A 31 8.55 0.20 -11.33
C THR A 31 8.83 -1.19 -10.80
N ILE A 32 8.24 -1.53 -9.66
CA ILE A 32 8.45 -2.85 -9.04
C ILE A 32 8.08 -3.98 -10.01
N GLN A 33 6.95 -3.84 -10.72
CA GLN A 33 6.49 -4.81 -11.69
C GLN A 33 7.50 -5.04 -12.82
N ASN A 34 8.05 -3.97 -13.43
CA ASN A 34 9.03 -4.10 -14.51
C ASN A 34 10.29 -4.82 -14.06
N ILE A 35 10.84 -4.45 -12.90
CA ILE A 35 12.05 -5.08 -12.38
C ILE A 35 11.85 -6.58 -12.17
N ILE A 36 10.67 -6.98 -11.64
CA ILE A 36 10.35 -8.40 -11.44
C ILE A 36 10.14 -9.09 -12.79
N GLU A 37 9.42 -8.48 -13.74
CA GLU A 37 9.20 -9.02 -15.08
C GLU A 37 10.52 -9.20 -15.85
N ASP A 38 11.46 -8.28 -15.69
CA ASP A 38 12.80 -8.37 -16.29
C ASP A 38 13.63 -9.52 -15.68
N ALA A 39 13.56 -9.71 -14.36
CA ALA A 39 14.20 -10.84 -13.67
C ALA A 39 13.57 -12.19 -14.09
N VAL A 40 12.24 -12.25 -14.21
CA VAL A 40 11.52 -13.43 -14.71
C VAL A 40 11.92 -13.72 -16.16
N ALA A 41 11.98 -12.70 -17.01
CA ALA A 41 12.38 -12.84 -18.41
C ALA A 41 13.82 -13.39 -18.55
N HIS A 42 14.74 -12.97 -17.67
CA HIS A 42 16.09 -13.52 -17.63
C HIS A 42 16.10 -15.04 -17.34
N VAL A 43 15.23 -15.49 -16.45
CA VAL A 43 15.12 -16.92 -16.06
C VAL A 43 14.43 -17.76 -17.14
N LEU A 44 13.40 -17.21 -17.79
CA LEU A 44 12.55 -17.94 -18.75
C LEU A 44 13.03 -17.82 -20.20
N GLY A 45 13.79 -16.77 -20.54
CA GLY A 45 14.15 -16.41 -21.91
C GLY A 45 13.05 -15.63 -22.64
N GLU A 46 11.91 -15.36 -22.00
CA GLU A 46 10.78 -14.62 -22.56
C GLU A 46 10.11 -13.77 -21.47
N ARG A 47 9.45 -12.69 -21.89
CA ARG A 47 8.76 -11.79 -20.97
C ARG A 47 7.39 -12.35 -20.60
N VAL A 48 7.15 -12.51 -19.30
CA VAL A 48 5.88 -12.97 -18.74
C VAL A 48 5.30 -11.87 -17.85
N HIS A 49 4.00 -11.62 -17.98
CA HIS A 49 3.33 -10.60 -17.20
C HIS A 49 3.11 -11.04 -15.74
N VAL A 50 3.48 -10.15 -14.79
CA VAL A 50 3.34 -10.36 -13.34
C VAL A 50 2.12 -9.60 -12.83
N HIS A 51 1.08 -10.32 -12.43
CA HIS A 51 -0.20 -9.77 -11.95
C HIS A 51 -0.16 -9.51 -10.45
N GLY A 52 -0.10 -8.24 -10.04
CA GLY A 52 -0.14 -7.85 -8.61
C GLY A 52 -1.54 -7.86 -8.00
N ALA A 53 -1.63 -8.13 -6.70
CA ALA A 53 -2.89 -8.08 -5.93
C ALA A 53 -3.46 -6.65 -5.83
N GLY A 54 -2.61 -5.64 -5.89
CA GLY A 54 -2.99 -4.25 -5.88
C GLY A 54 -1.85 -3.35 -6.31
N ARG A 55 -2.20 -2.14 -6.76
CA ARG A 55 -1.21 -1.13 -7.10
C ARG A 55 -0.79 -0.38 -5.86
N THR A 56 0.49 -0.13 -5.72
CA THR A 56 1.04 0.86 -4.78
C THR A 56 1.48 2.08 -5.56
N ASP A 57 1.30 3.26 -4.98
CA ASP A 57 1.75 4.53 -5.56
C ASP A 57 3.29 4.66 -5.47
N ALA A 58 3.86 5.67 -6.15
CA ALA A 58 5.29 5.97 -6.08
C ALA A 58 5.74 6.18 -4.64
N GLY A 59 6.88 5.61 -4.28
CA GLY A 59 7.48 5.70 -2.96
C GLY A 59 6.87 4.78 -1.88
N VAL A 60 5.77 4.09 -2.16
CA VAL A 60 5.13 3.17 -1.20
C VAL A 60 5.91 1.88 -1.08
N HIS A 61 6.15 1.43 0.15
CA HIS A 61 6.81 0.18 0.50
C HIS A 61 5.80 -0.97 0.61
N ALA A 62 6.27 -2.20 0.60
CA ALA A 62 5.47 -3.36 0.96
C ALA A 62 6.33 -4.42 1.65
N GLU A 63 5.75 -5.08 2.65
CA GLU A 63 6.34 -6.24 3.31
C GLU A 63 5.89 -7.56 2.66
N ALA A 64 4.66 -7.58 2.11
CA ALA A 64 4.04 -8.79 1.58
C ALA A 64 3.05 -8.50 0.42
N GLN A 65 3.50 -7.79 -0.62
CA GLN A 65 2.72 -7.68 -1.85
C GLN A 65 2.60 -9.05 -2.51
N VAL A 66 1.37 -9.46 -2.81
CA VAL A 66 1.11 -10.71 -3.52
C VAL A 66 1.03 -10.47 -5.01
N ALA A 67 1.69 -11.33 -5.79
CA ALA A 67 1.57 -11.36 -7.24
C ALA A 67 1.47 -12.79 -7.74
N HIS A 68 1.07 -12.99 -9.00
CA HIS A 68 1.14 -14.29 -9.67
C HIS A 68 1.57 -14.14 -11.12
N LEU A 69 2.11 -15.22 -11.64
CA LEU A 69 2.43 -15.41 -13.05
C LEU A 69 2.26 -16.89 -13.39
N ASP A 70 2.13 -17.19 -14.67
CA ASP A 70 2.14 -18.56 -15.16
C ASP A 70 3.53 -18.92 -15.68
N VAL A 71 4.03 -20.12 -15.35
CA VAL A 71 5.37 -20.58 -15.70
C VAL A 71 5.29 -21.88 -16.52
N PRO A 72 6.28 -22.18 -17.38
CA PRO A 72 6.36 -23.45 -18.08
C PRO A 72 6.47 -24.63 -17.10
N GLU A 73 5.87 -25.79 -17.47
CA GLU A 73 5.91 -27.03 -16.66
C GLU A 73 7.36 -27.43 -16.32
N SER A 74 8.28 -27.27 -17.26
CA SER A 74 9.71 -27.56 -17.09
C SER A 74 10.40 -26.70 -16.02
N ARG A 75 9.80 -25.59 -15.63
CA ARG A 75 10.30 -24.66 -14.62
C ARG A 75 9.48 -24.65 -13.32
N ALA A 76 8.41 -25.45 -13.24
CA ALA A 76 7.49 -25.48 -12.10
C ALA A 76 8.18 -25.82 -10.78
N ARG A 77 9.19 -26.71 -10.81
CA ARG A 77 9.90 -27.22 -9.62
C ARG A 77 11.19 -26.45 -9.30
N MET A 78 11.47 -25.35 -10.00
CA MET A 78 12.65 -24.54 -9.76
C MET A 78 12.52 -23.80 -8.42
N ASP A 79 13.63 -23.53 -7.75
CA ASP A 79 13.67 -22.59 -6.63
C ASP A 79 13.55 -21.16 -7.15
N TRP A 80 12.31 -20.71 -7.32
CA TRP A 80 12.00 -19.38 -7.83
C TRP A 80 12.43 -18.26 -6.89
N GLN A 81 12.35 -18.49 -5.58
CA GLN A 81 12.79 -17.52 -4.58
C GLN A 81 14.27 -17.23 -4.72
N LEU A 82 15.10 -18.27 -4.76
CA LEU A 82 16.55 -18.12 -4.92
C LEU A 82 16.90 -17.49 -6.27
N ALA A 83 16.32 -18.02 -7.37
CA ALA A 83 16.61 -17.57 -8.71
C ALA A 83 16.31 -16.07 -8.91
N LEU A 84 15.12 -15.63 -8.46
CA LEU A 84 14.75 -14.22 -8.59
C LEU A 84 15.56 -13.32 -7.64
N ASN A 85 15.80 -13.74 -6.41
CA ASN A 85 16.56 -12.95 -5.45
C ASN A 85 18.05 -12.78 -5.82
N THR A 86 18.57 -13.62 -6.69
CA THR A 86 19.94 -13.47 -7.25
C THR A 86 20.00 -12.34 -8.28
N LEU A 87 18.90 -12.09 -8.99
CA LEU A 87 18.80 -11.09 -10.07
C LEU A 87 18.26 -9.74 -9.60
N LEU A 88 17.40 -9.76 -8.57
CA LEU A 88 16.72 -8.57 -8.08
C LEU A 88 17.66 -7.64 -7.29
N PRO A 89 17.47 -6.30 -7.37
CA PRO A 89 18.17 -5.34 -6.53
C PRO A 89 17.82 -5.57 -5.06
N ARG A 90 18.69 -5.12 -4.14
CA ARG A 90 18.58 -5.44 -2.70
C ARG A 90 17.31 -4.92 -2.04
N ASP A 91 16.69 -3.92 -2.58
CA ASP A 91 15.46 -3.28 -2.10
C ASP A 91 14.17 -3.91 -2.64
N ILE A 92 14.27 -4.97 -3.46
CA ILE A 92 13.15 -5.85 -3.86
C ILE A 92 13.53 -7.30 -3.55
N ARG A 93 12.69 -8.01 -2.80
CA ARG A 93 12.91 -9.41 -2.43
C ARG A 93 11.64 -10.25 -2.59
N ILE A 94 11.82 -11.44 -3.10
CA ILE A 94 10.82 -12.50 -3.05
C ILE A 94 10.93 -13.17 -1.69
N ALA A 95 9.96 -12.94 -0.83
CA ALA A 95 9.89 -13.53 0.50
C ALA A 95 9.41 -14.99 0.44
N ASP A 96 8.55 -15.31 -0.55
CA ASP A 96 8.01 -16.64 -0.76
C ASP A 96 7.58 -16.83 -2.23
N ALA A 97 7.73 -18.05 -2.74
CA ALA A 97 7.34 -18.42 -4.10
C ALA A 97 6.77 -19.84 -4.11
N VAL A 98 5.45 -19.97 -4.30
CA VAL A 98 4.74 -21.24 -4.20
C VAL A 98 3.81 -21.48 -5.39
N LEU A 99 3.70 -22.73 -5.82
CA LEU A 99 2.70 -23.12 -6.81
C LEU A 99 1.31 -23.10 -6.18
N VAL A 100 0.36 -22.59 -6.95
CA VAL A 100 -1.04 -22.47 -6.53
C VAL A 100 -1.95 -23.01 -7.65
N PRO A 101 -3.22 -23.36 -7.35
CA PRO A 101 -4.18 -23.71 -8.39
C PRO A 101 -4.29 -22.62 -9.46
N ASP A 102 -4.56 -22.99 -10.70
CA ASP A 102 -4.74 -22.10 -11.85
C ASP A 102 -5.93 -21.14 -11.68
N THR A 103 -6.88 -21.48 -10.82
CA THR A 103 -7.99 -20.61 -10.41
C THR A 103 -7.57 -19.45 -9.52
N PHE A 104 -6.38 -19.49 -8.91
CA PHE A 104 -5.89 -18.40 -8.08
C PHE A 104 -5.61 -17.14 -8.93
N HIS A 105 -6.09 -16.00 -8.48
CA HIS A 105 -5.75 -14.71 -9.07
C HIS A 105 -5.39 -13.71 -7.96
N ALA A 106 -4.17 -13.18 -7.96
CA ALA A 106 -3.64 -12.34 -6.88
C ALA A 106 -4.61 -11.21 -6.47
N GLN A 107 -5.26 -10.56 -7.44
CA GLN A 107 -6.22 -9.48 -7.18
C GLN A 107 -7.60 -9.98 -6.76
N HIS A 108 -8.15 -10.99 -7.46
CA HIS A 108 -9.54 -11.43 -7.26
C HIS A 108 -9.69 -12.42 -6.12
N SER A 109 -8.64 -13.17 -5.80
CA SER A 109 -8.62 -14.07 -4.64
C SER A 109 -8.26 -13.37 -3.33
N ALA A 110 -7.93 -12.07 -3.37
CA ALA A 110 -7.64 -11.30 -2.17
C ALA A 110 -8.93 -11.05 -1.38
N VAL A 111 -8.96 -11.53 -0.14
CA VAL A 111 -10.11 -11.34 0.77
C VAL A 111 -9.98 -10.08 1.62
N ARG A 112 -8.75 -9.61 1.83
CA ARG A 112 -8.44 -8.40 2.59
C ARG A 112 -7.09 -7.84 2.22
N LYS A 113 -6.89 -6.56 2.50
CA LYS A 113 -5.62 -5.84 2.37
C LYS A 113 -5.34 -5.09 3.66
N THR A 114 -4.06 -5.06 4.02
CA THR A 114 -3.58 -4.33 5.20
C THR A 114 -2.59 -3.26 4.74
N TYR A 115 -2.77 -2.04 5.25
CA TYR A 115 -1.82 -0.95 5.07
C TYR A 115 -1.38 -0.43 6.41
N GLU A 116 -0.10 -0.12 6.53
CA GLU A 116 0.46 0.60 7.66
C GLU A 116 0.83 2.02 7.25
N TYR A 117 0.60 2.96 8.15
CA TYR A 117 1.00 4.33 8.00
C TYR A 117 1.72 4.79 9.26
N ARG A 118 3.00 5.13 9.10
CA ARG A 118 3.86 5.48 10.24
C ARG A 118 3.97 7.00 10.33
N LEU A 119 3.73 7.54 11.52
CA LEU A 119 3.84 8.96 11.84
C LEU A 119 5.06 9.19 12.73
N TRP A 120 5.77 10.29 12.46
CA TRP A 120 6.82 10.80 13.32
C TRP A 120 6.38 12.13 13.95
N LEU A 121 6.31 12.18 15.27
CA LEU A 121 5.68 13.26 16.03
C LEU A 121 6.62 14.43 16.36
N SER A 122 7.90 14.36 15.98
CA SER A 122 8.84 15.45 16.21
C SER A 122 8.88 16.40 15.01
N LYS A 123 8.96 17.71 15.31
CA LYS A 123 9.26 18.78 14.32
C LYS A 123 10.76 19.09 14.23
N ARG A 124 11.55 18.61 15.18
CA ARG A 124 12.98 18.99 15.26
C ARG A 124 13.80 18.29 14.19
N TYR A 125 13.63 16.97 14.06
CA TYR A 125 14.30 16.17 13.04
C TYR A 125 13.58 14.82 12.87
N THR A 126 13.83 14.17 11.75
CA THR A 126 13.48 12.78 11.51
C THR A 126 14.78 12.00 11.39
N PRO A 127 14.97 10.88 12.11
CA PRO A 127 16.16 10.04 11.94
C PRO A 127 16.31 9.61 10.47
N PRO A 128 17.50 9.70 9.87
CA PRO A 128 17.70 9.38 8.45
C PRO A 128 17.25 7.96 8.07
N GLU A 129 17.42 7.00 8.97
CA GLU A 129 16.99 5.60 8.79
C GLU A 129 15.46 5.44 8.77
N LEU A 130 14.73 6.35 9.41
CA LEU A 130 13.28 6.36 9.42
C LEU A 130 12.67 7.24 8.31
N PHE A 131 13.43 8.21 7.80
CA PHE A 131 12.94 9.21 6.86
C PHE A 131 12.15 8.63 5.68
N PRO A 132 12.57 7.51 5.04
CA PRO A 132 11.80 6.94 3.93
C PRO A 132 10.47 6.29 4.35
N PHE A 133 10.31 5.95 5.65
CA PHE A 133 9.25 5.09 6.14
C PHE A 133 8.20 5.82 6.99
N VAL A 134 8.44 7.07 7.36
CA VAL A 134 7.55 7.82 8.26
C VAL A 134 7.09 9.13 7.65
N TRP A 135 5.89 9.55 8.01
CA TRP A 135 5.46 10.92 7.77
C TRP A 135 5.75 11.78 8.99
N ALA A 136 6.69 12.72 8.88
CA ALA A 136 6.99 13.69 9.91
C ALA A 136 5.86 14.73 10.02
N CYS A 137 4.82 14.38 10.76
CA CYS A 137 3.64 15.22 10.95
C CYS A 137 3.80 16.23 12.11
N GLY A 138 4.83 16.08 12.95
CA GLY A 138 5.03 16.88 14.15
C GLY A 138 3.98 16.58 15.23
N SER A 139 3.84 17.48 16.20
CA SER A 139 2.94 17.30 17.33
C SER A 139 1.48 17.25 16.89
N VAL A 140 0.77 16.21 17.32
CA VAL A 140 -0.68 16.01 17.14
C VAL A 140 -1.26 15.44 18.45
N ASP A 141 -2.49 15.79 18.77
CA ASP A 141 -3.25 15.12 19.82
C ASP A 141 -3.80 13.81 19.29
N VAL A 142 -3.14 12.73 19.65
CA VAL A 142 -3.44 11.39 19.13
C VAL A 142 -4.77 10.85 19.68
N GLU A 143 -5.16 11.25 20.87
CA GLU A 143 -6.43 10.81 21.49
C GLU A 143 -7.64 11.39 20.74
N ARG A 144 -7.49 12.57 20.13
CA ARG A 144 -8.52 13.15 19.25
C ARG A 144 -8.63 12.41 17.90
N MET A 145 -7.61 11.69 17.45
CA MET A 145 -7.60 11.00 16.16
C MET A 145 -8.51 9.76 16.13
N GLY A 146 -9.77 9.92 16.58
CA GLY A 146 -10.76 8.86 16.63
C GLY A 146 -11.12 8.31 15.25
N SER A 147 -11.02 6.99 15.09
CA SER A 147 -11.23 6.32 13.79
C SER A 147 -12.53 5.50 13.72
N ARG A 148 -13.32 5.44 14.78
CA ARG A 148 -14.53 4.59 14.86
C ARG A 148 -15.56 4.87 13.77
N SER A 149 -15.74 6.13 13.40
CA SER A 149 -16.67 6.54 12.33
C SER A 149 -16.27 6.08 10.93
N LEU A 150 -15.03 5.66 10.76
CA LEU A 150 -14.49 5.11 9.50
C LEU A 150 -14.72 3.60 9.35
N LEU A 151 -15.06 2.89 10.44
CA LEU A 151 -15.26 1.44 10.42
C LEU A 151 -16.55 1.03 9.71
N GLY A 152 -16.52 -0.19 9.17
CA GLY A 152 -17.65 -0.80 8.48
C GLY A 152 -17.75 -0.40 7.00
N LYS A 153 -18.91 -0.70 6.42
CA LYS A 153 -19.19 -0.44 5.00
C LYS A 153 -19.66 1.00 4.80
N ARG A 154 -18.89 1.79 4.06
CA ARG A 154 -19.18 3.21 3.80
C ARG A 154 -18.76 3.62 2.39
N ASP A 155 -19.27 4.76 1.92
CA ASP A 155 -18.76 5.42 0.71
C ASP A 155 -17.53 6.27 1.09
N PHE A 156 -16.39 5.99 0.45
CA PHE A 156 -15.14 6.71 0.66
C PHE A 156 -14.78 7.64 -0.51
N ALA A 157 -15.79 8.10 -1.28
CA ALA A 157 -15.55 9.02 -2.40
C ALA A 157 -14.80 10.28 -1.99
N SER A 158 -15.08 10.86 -0.81
CA SER A 158 -14.37 12.01 -0.25
C SER A 158 -12.90 11.75 0.07
N LEU A 159 -12.50 10.50 0.23
CA LEU A 159 -11.11 10.12 0.53
C LEU A 159 -10.38 9.49 -0.67
N LYS A 160 -10.96 9.57 -1.88
CA LYS A 160 -10.40 9.05 -3.13
C LYS A 160 -9.77 10.17 -3.95
N ASN A 161 -8.62 9.92 -4.57
CA ASN A 161 -8.09 10.82 -5.58
C ASN A 161 -8.69 10.54 -6.98
N ALA A 162 -8.72 11.58 -7.82
CA ALA A 162 -9.20 11.51 -9.20
C ALA A 162 -8.37 10.55 -10.07
N GLY A 163 -8.90 10.16 -11.23
CA GLY A 163 -8.16 9.44 -12.27
C GLY A 163 -8.28 7.91 -12.21
N THR A 164 -9.35 7.39 -11.61
CA THR A 164 -9.70 5.96 -11.71
C THR A 164 -11.20 5.84 -11.90
N ASP A 165 -11.64 5.29 -13.04
CA ASP A 165 -13.01 4.88 -13.23
C ASP A 165 -13.27 3.62 -12.39
N LEU A 166 -14.07 3.77 -11.37
CA LEU A 166 -14.46 2.69 -10.47
C LEU A 166 -15.98 2.49 -10.53
N ARG A 167 -16.40 1.24 -10.54
CA ARG A 167 -17.83 0.90 -10.45
C ARG A 167 -18.47 1.37 -9.14
N THR A 168 -17.67 1.42 -8.06
CA THR A 168 -18.15 1.85 -6.75
C THR A 168 -17.01 2.41 -5.90
N THR A 169 -17.31 3.39 -5.07
CA THR A 169 -16.42 3.98 -4.05
C THR A 169 -16.67 3.40 -2.65
N VAL A 170 -17.65 2.50 -2.53
CA VAL A 170 -17.96 1.83 -1.28
C VAL A 170 -16.89 0.79 -0.94
N ARG A 171 -16.39 0.83 0.29
CA ARG A 171 -15.43 -0.14 0.86
C ARG A 171 -15.85 -0.50 2.28
N THR A 172 -15.33 -1.64 2.75
CA THR A 172 -15.55 -2.09 4.13
C THR A 172 -14.22 -2.06 4.87
N ILE A 173 -14.05 -1.09 5.76
CA ILE A 173 -12.91 -1.10 6.69
C ILE A 173 -13.23 -2.04 7.82
N LEU A 174 -12.44 -3.10 7.96
CA LEU A 174 -12.62 -4.17 8.93
C LEU A 174 -12.04 -3.79 10.29
N SER A 175 -10.86 -3.19 10.28
CA SER A 175 -10.20 -2.71 11.50
C SER A 175 -9.30 -1.51 11.23
N ILE A 176 -9.16 -0.66 12.25
CA ILE A 176 -8.14 0.38 12.34
C ILE A 176 -7.54 0.26 13.72
N THR A 177 -6.26 -0.04 13.81
CA THR A 177 -5.51 -0.15 15.06
C THR A 177 -4.32 0.80 15.06
N ARG A 178 -3.80 1.09 16.24
CA ARG A 178 -2.65 1.97 16.45
C ARG A 178 -1.65 1.31 17.39
N THR A 179 -0.36 1.46 17.08
CA THR A 179 0.72 1.03 17.96
C THR A 179 1.61 2.24 18.29
N PRO A 180 1.90 2.53 19.58
CA PRO A 180 1.34 1.85 20.76
C PRO A 180 -0.16 2.11 20.92
N GLU A 181 -0.85 1.14 21.53
CA GLU A 181 -2.26 1.27 21.93
C GLU A 181 -2.39 2.10 23.22
N GLY A 182 -3.56 2.72 23.42
CA GLY A 182 -3.84 3.53 24.60
C GLY A 182 -3.07 4.85 24.64
N PRO A 183 -2.92 5.48 25.83
CA PRO A 183 -2.17 6.71 25.99
C PRO A 183 -0.72 6.55 25.53
N LEU A 184 -0.17 7.59 24.88
CA LEU A 184 1.20 7.53 24.42
C LEU A 184 2.17 7.46 25.60
N PRO A 185 3.15 6.54 25.57
CA PRO A 185 4.25 6.57 26.52
C PRO A 185 5.01 7.90 26.44
N GLU A 186 5.53 8.35 27.59
CA GLU A 186 6.37 9.54 27.63
C GLU A 186 7.56 9.40 26.68
N GLY A 187 7.80 10.43 25.88
CA GLY A 187 8.87 10.43 24.86
C GLY A 187 8.60 9.61 23.61
N CYS A 188 7.44 8.99 23.47
CA CYS A 188 7.07 8.28 22.25
C CYS A 188 6.93 9.26 21.08
N LEU A 189 7.74 9.07 20.04
CA LEU A 189 7.74 9.91 18.85
C LEU A 189 7.24 9.19 17.59
N GLU A 190 7.11 7.88 17.63
CA GLU A 190 6.66 7.09 16.48
C GLU A 190 5.32 6.41 16.75
N LEU A 191 4.44 6.51 15.76
CA LEU A 191 3.12 5.86 15.76
C LEU A 191 2.92 5.10 14.47
N THR A 192 2.41 3.89 14.57
CA THR A 192 1.97 3.10 13.40
C THR A 192 0.46 2.92 13.44
N TRP A 193 -0.20 3.36 12.39
CA TRP A 193 -1.62 3.09 12.14
C TRP A 193 -1.75 1.95 11.15
N ARG A 194 -2.52 0.94 11.49
CA ARG A 194 -2.81 -0.22 10.64
C ARG A 194 -4.27 -0.21 10.22
N PHE A 195 -4.51 -0.26 8.92
CA PHE A 195 -5.82 -0.29 8.29
C PHE A 195 -6.02 -1.63 7.59
N GLU A 196 -7.11 -2.32 7.89
CA GLU A 196 -7.51 -3.55 7.22
C GLU A 196 -8.88 -3.36 6.57
N ALA A 197 -9.02 -3.71 5.27
CA ALA A 197 -10.25 -3.55 4.51
C ALA A 197 -10.38 -4.62 3.41
N ASP A 198 -11.59 -4.77 2.85
CA ASP A 198 -11.84 -5.57 1.65
C ASP A 198 -11.12 -5.01 0.41
N GLY A 199 -10.79 -3.73 0.42
CA GLY A 199 -10.03 -3.04 -0.61
C GLY A 199 -9.91 -1.56 -0.28
N PHE A 200 -9.02 -0.87 -1.00
CA PHE A 200 -8.80 0.57 -0.85
C PHE A 200 -8.92 1.28 -2.19
N LEU A 201 -9.43 2.50 -2.17
CA LEU A 201 -9.42 3.41 -3.31
C LEU A 201 -8.02 4.03 -3.49
N LYS A 202 -7.77 4.61 -4.65
CA LYS A 202 -6.50 5.32 -4.91
C LYS A 202 -6.27 6.39 -3.85
N GLN A 203 -5.13 6.30 -3.15
CA GLN A 203 -4.68 7.17 -2.05
C GLN A 203 -5.63 7.24 -0.83
N MET A 204 -6.59 6.33 -0.72
CA MET A 204 -7.57 6.33 0.37
C MET A 204 -6.90 6.33 1.76
N VAL A 205 -5.94 5.45 2.02
CA VAL A 205 -5.25 5.38 3.33
C VAL A 205 -4.51 6.69 3.63
N ARG A 206 -3.80 7.25 2.64
CA ARG A 206 -3.11 8.55 2.76
C ARG A 206 -4.10 9.66 3.14
N ASN A 207 -5.21 9.78 2.41
CA ASN A 207 -6.21 10.81 2.66
C ASN A 207 -6.92 10.60 4.03
N THR A 208 -7.15 9.35 4.42
CA THR A 208 -7.66 9.01 5.76
C THR A 208 -6.69 9.49 6.84
N MET A 209 -5.39 9.25 6.68
CA MET A 209 -4.41 9.75 7.65
C MET A 209 -4.34 11.27 7.67
N GLY A 210 -4.44 11.93 6.51
CA GLY A 210 -4.54 13.40 6.44
C GLY A 210 -5.73 13.94 7.23
N LEU A 211 -6.89 13.30 7.11
CA LEU A 211 -8.10 13.62 7.86
C LEU A 211 -7.89 13.43 9.38
N LEU A 212 -7.36 12.27 9.80
CA LEU A 212 -7.09 12.00 11.22
C LEU A 212 -6.06 12.98 11.82
N VAL A 213 -4.99 13.30 11.09
CA VAL A 213 -4.01 14.30 11.53
C VAL A 213 -4.61 15.71 11.62
N ALA A 214 -5.54 16.07 10.73
CA ALA A 214 -6.25 17.35 10.81
C ALA A 214 -7.11 17.43 12.08
N VAL A 215 -7.76 16.32 12.46
CA VAL A 215 -8.50 16.21 13.73
C VAL A 215 -7.52 16.31 14.92
N GLY A 216 -6.42 15.58 14.91
CA GLY A 216 -5.40 15.63 15.96
C GLY A 216 -4.72 17.00 16.11
N ARG A 217 -4.77 17.84 15.07
CA ARG A 217 -4.30 19.23 15.10
C ARG A 217 -5.39 20.23 15.52
N GLY A 218 -6.61 19.77 15.81
CA GLY A 218 -7.75 20.64 16.15
C GLY A 218 -8.27 21.49 14.98
N LYS A 219 -7.95 21.13 13.72
CA LYS A 219 -8.50 21.77 12.53
C LYS A 219 -9.89 21.29 12.20
N LEU A 220 -10.24 20.11 12.68
CA LEU A 220 -11.54 19.46 12.57
C LEU A 220 -11.88 18.80 13.89
N GLU A 221 -13.16 18.63 14.14
CA GLU A 221 -13.65 17.83 15.27
C GLU A 221 -13.85 16.36 14.83
N PRO A 222 -13.71 15.38 15.73
CA PRO A 222 -14.04 13.98 15.42
C PRO A 222 -15.47 13.81 14.89
N ALA A 223 -16.40 14.65 15.32
CA ALA A 223 -17.80 14.65 14.87
C ALA A 223 -17.98 15.11 13.41
N ASP A 224 -17.01 15.75 12.80
CA ASP A 224 -17.08 16.20 11.40
C ASP A 224 -16.85 15.06 10.41
N ILE A 225 -16.17 13.98 10.85
CA ILE A 225 -15.78 12.88 9.97
C ILE A 225 -16.98 12.25 9.22
N PRO A 226 -18.11 11.90 9.88
CA PRO A 226 -19.28 11.36 9.20
C PRO A 226 -19.78 12.30 8.09
N GLY A 227 -19.93 13.59 8.37
CA GLY A 227 -20.41 14.58 7.40
C GLY A 227 -19.46 14.71 6.19
N ILE A 228 -18.13 14.60 6.39
CA ILE A 228 -17.15 14.60 5.31
C ILE A 228 -17.30 13.34 4.44
N LEU A 229 -17.57 12.18 5.01
CA LEU A 229 -17.82 10.95 4.24
C LEU A 229 -19.13 11.05 3.46
N ASP A 230 -20.21 11.48 4.11
CA ASP A 230 -21.57 11.55 3.55
C ASP A 230 -21.68 12.55 2.38
N ALA A 231 -20.83 13.58 2.38
CA ALA A 231 -20.78 14.54 1.29
C ALA A 231 -20.25 13.95 -0.04
N CYS A 232 -19.56 12.82 -0.02
CA CYS A 232 -18.99 12.15 -1.19
C CYS A 232 -18.17 13.09 -2.11
N ASP A 233 -17.58 14.16 -1.55
CA ASP A 233 -16.84 15.20 -2.27
C ASP A 233 -15.38 15.29 -1.75
N ARG A 234 -14.42 14.99 -2.63
CA ARG A 234 -12.98 15.05 -2.29
C ARG A 234 -12.51 16.45 -1.87
N ARG A 235 -13.17 17.50 -2.34
CA ARG A 235 -12.76 18.88 -2.09
C ARG A 235 -12.92 19.32 -0.64
N ILE A 236 -13.81 18.68 0.11
CA ILE A 236 -14.04 19.00 1.52
C ILE A 236 -13.11 18.23 2.49
N ALA A 237 -12.49 17.14 2.03
CA ALA A 237 -11.55 16.39 2.84
C ALA A 237 -10.16 17.07 2.82
N PRO A 238 -9.46 17.13 3.99
CA PRO A 238 -8.13 17.74 4.07
C PRO A 238 -7.14 17.13 3.07
N LEU A 239 -6.21 17.96 2.60
CA LEU A 239 -5.04 17.49 1.85
C LEU A 239 -4.02 16.89 2.83
N THR A 240 -3.31 15.87 2.35
CA THR A 240 -2.22 15.18 3.09
C THR A 240 -0.90 15.77 2.69
#